data_06a411eee657679d70d2768028acb286
#
_entry.id   06a411eee657679d70d2768028acb286
#
_cell.length_a   1.000
_cell.length_b   1.000
_cell.length_c   1.000
_cell.angle_alpha   90.00
_cell.angle_beta   90.00
_cell.angle_gamma   90.00
#
_symmetry.space_group_name_H-M   'P 1'
#
loop_
_entity.id
_entity.type
_entity.pdbx_description
1 polymer ?
#
loop_
_entity_poly.entity_id
_entity_poly.type
_entity_poly.pdbx_seq_one_letter_code
_entity_poly.pdbx_strand_id
1 'polypeptide(L)'
;MYAVEVNKVTKHYGKVCALNDVSFNVSEGEIFGLIGPDGAGKTTLYRLLTTLLLPEKGWLKVGGFDTVGQMKEIRKRVGYMPGKFSLYQDLTVEENLQFFATLFGTTIEEGYDSIKAIYSQIERFKNRKAGALSGGMKQKLALSCALVHSPSVLFLDEPTMGVDPVSRKEFWDMLASLKERGITIVASTPYLDEVRCCNRVAFLDHGTIRGIDTPEVILNQFKNIFNPPGLQHDKALGVLEENVIEVSHLVKAFGSFHAVDDISFSVKRGEIFGFLGANGAGKTTAMRMLTGLSQPTSGTGTVVGYDISTQYEDIKKNIGYMSQKFSLYEDLTIAENIRLFAGIYGMKDEDIRRKTDELLEKLQFTEHKDDIVSSLPLGWKQKLAFSVSIFHEPGIVFLDEPAGGVDPATRRQFWQLIYDASQRGITVFVTTHYMDEAEYCDRISIMVDGKIKGMGTPDELKRAFNQPDMDHVFTYLARQAKRSGD
;
A
#
# COMPACT_ATOMS: atom_id res chain seq x y z
N MET A 1 -30.81 -1.60 16.40
CA MET A 1 -31.37 -1.66 15.03
C MET A 1 -30.24 -1.94 14.06
N TYR A 2 -30.50 -2.52 12.87
CA TYR A 2 -29.43 -2.74 11.90
C TYR A 2 -29.33 -1.54 10.96
N ALA A 3 -28.11 -0.99 10.83
CA ALA A 3 -27.80 0.04 9.86
C ALA A 3 -27.58 -0.52 8.45
N VAL A 4 -27.10 -1.78 8.36
CA VAL A 4 -26.92 -2.49 7.08
C VAL A 4 -27.45 -3.91 7.21
N GLU A 5 -28.21 -4.34 6.24
CA GLU A 5 -28.71 -5.71 6.11
C GLU A 5 -28.45 -6.23 4.70
N VAL A 6 -27.82 -7.40 4.60
CA VAL A 6 -27.50 -8.09 3.34
C VAL A 6 -28.03 -9.51 3.43
N ASN A 7 -28.84 -9.93 2.47
CA ASN A 7 -29.47 -11.24 2.48
C ASN A 7 -29.34 -11.94 1.13
N LYS A 8 -28.62 -13.06 1.10
CA LYS A 8 -28.42 -13.97 -0.04
C LYS A 8 -28.06 -13.28 -1.34
N VAL A 9 -27.17 -12.28 -1.25
CA VAL A 9 -26.80 -11.44 -2.39
C VAL A 9 -25.85 -12.17 -3.32
N THR A 10 -26.19 -12.19 -4.61
CA THR A 10 -25.36 -12.76 -5.68
C THR A 10 -25.16 -11.72 -6.78
N LYS A 11 -23.92 -11.65 -7.30
CA LYS A 11 -23.54 -10.75 -8.39
C LYS A 11 -22.46 -11.36 -9.28
N HIS A 12 -22.68 -11.31 -10.60
CA HIS A 12 -21.70 -11.76 -11.61
C HIS A 12 -21.22 -10.59 -12.48
N TYR A 13 -20.03 -10.76 -13.04
CA TYR A 13 -19.50 -9.99 -14.16
C TYR A 13 -19.15 -10.97 -15.29
N GLY A 14 -20.05 -11.12 -16.26
CA GLY A 14 -19.93 -12.14 -17.28
C GLY A 14 -19.90 -13.55 -16.66
N LYS A 15 -18.78 -14.26 -16.82
CA LYS A 15 -18.58 -15.61 -16.26
C LYS A 15 -18.05 -15.60 -14.81
N VAL A 16 -17.58 -14.46 -14.30
CA VAL A 16 -16.98 -14.36 -12.96
C VAL A 16 -18.07 -14.09 -11.92
N CYS A 17 -18.21 -15.00 -10.95
CA CYS A 17 -19.07 -14.81 -9.78
C CYS A 17 -18.34 -13.97 -8.75
N ALA A 18 -18.66 -12.68 -8.65
CA ALA A 18 -18.04 -11.75 -7.73
C ALA A 18 -18.59 -11.85 -6.30
N LEU A 19 -19.88 -12.17 -6.15
CA LEU A 19 -20.54 -12.43 -4.86
C LEU A 19 -21.50 -13.61 -5.03
N ASN A 20 -21.50 -14.54 -4.07
CA ASN A 20 -22.31 -15.75 -4.09
C ASN A 20 -22.96 -15.98 -2.72
N ASP A 21 -24.27 -15.78 -2.65
CA ASP A 21 -25.10 -16.01 -1.45
C ASP A 21 -24.60 -15.28 -0.19
N VAL A 22 -24.16 -14.03 -0.33
CA VAL A 22 -23.59 -13.24 0.77
C VAL A 22 -24.71 -12.74 1.69
N SER A 23 -24.56 -13.00 3.00
CA SER A 23 -25.53 -12.58 4.02
C SER A 23 -24.80 -12.10 5.29
N PHE A 24 -25.14 -10.91 5.79
CA PHE A 24 -24.67 -10.36 7.08
C PHE A 24 -25.49 -9.13 7.49
N ASN A 25 -25.29 -8.68 8.72
CA ASN A 25 -25.84 -7.43 9.20
C ASN A 25 -24.79 -6.59 9.94
N VAL A 26 -25.01 -5.28 10.00
CA VAL A 26 -24.19 -4.33 10.76
C VAL A 26 -25.11 -3.53 11.69
N SER A 27 -24.76 -3.48 12.97
CA SER A 27 -25.52 -2.73 13.98
C SER A 27 -25.28 -1.23 13.86
N GLU A 28 -26.25 -0.41 14.30
CA GLU A 28 -26.05 1.03 14.37
C GLU A 28 -24.91 1.38 15.34
N GLY A 29 -24.07 2.35 14.98
CA GLY A 29 -22.93 2.80 15.79
C GLY A 29 -21.81 1.76 15.90
N GLU A 30 -21.72 0.80 14.98
CA GLU A 30 -20.67 -0.21 14.92
C GLU A 30 -19.58 0.17 13.90
N ILE A 31 -18.33 -0.14 14.19
CA ILE A 31 -17.28 -0.25 13.17
C ILE A 31 -17.20 -1.71 12.74
N PHE A 32 -17.65 -1.99 11.53
CA PHE A 32 -17.66 -3.32 10.94
C PHE A 32 -16.57 -3.45 9.89
N GLY A 33 -15.66 -4.42 10.09
CA GLY A 33 -14.58 -4.72 9.16
C GLY A 33 -15.00 -5.68 8.05
N LEU A 34 -14.66 -5.40 6.81
CA LEU A 34 -14.79 -6.32 5.69
C LEU A 34 -13.40 -6.66 5.17
N ILE A 35 -12.91 -7.85 5.48
CA ILE A 35 -11.56 -8.29 5.12
C ILE A 35 -11.59 -9.44 4.12
N GLY A 36 -10.51 -9.62 3.39
CA GLY A 36 -10.37 -10.68 2.38
C GLY A 36 -9.33 -10.34 1.34
N PRO A 37 -8.87 -11.34 0.57
CA PRO A 37 -7.88 -11.13 -0.49
C PRO A 37 -8.39 -10.21 -1.60
N ASP A 38 -7.45 -9.77 -2.46
CA ASP A 38 -7.80 -9.01 -3.65
C ASP A 38 -8.67 -9.86 -4.58
N GLY A 39 -9.72 -9.22 -5.12
CA GLY A 39 -10.69 -9.95 -5.93
C GLY A 39 -11.76 -10.72 -5.15
N ALA A 40 -11.74 -10.73 -3.81
CA ALA A 40 -12.74 -11.44 -2.99
C ALA A 40 -14.17 -10.89 -3.15
N GLY A 41 -14.36 -9.71 -3.74
CA GLY A 41 -15.68 -9.11 -3.94
C GLY A 41 -15.99 -7.90 -3.05
N LYS A 42 -15.06 -7.43 -2.22
CA LYS A 42 -15.25 -6.30 -1.27
C LYS A 42 -15.81 -5.05 -1.97
N THR A 43 -15.12 -4.55 -2.98
CA THR A 43 -15.56 -3.37 -3.75
C THR A 43 -16.90 -3.58 -4.46
N THR A 44 -17.19 -4.80 -4.94
CA THR A 44 -18.50 -5.13 -5.52
C THR A 44 -19.62 -4.98 -4.49
N LEU A 45 -19.39 -5.46 -3.28
CA LEU A 45 -20.33 -5.33 -2.17
C LEU A 45 -20.58 -3.86 -1.80
N TYR A 46 -19.52 -3.05 -1.68
CA TYR A 46 -19.67 -1.59 -1.45
C TYR A 46 -20.48 -0.90 -2.53
N ARG A 47 -20.25 -1.23 -3.82
CA ARG A 47 -21.02 -0.64 -4.93
C ARG A 47 -22.50 -1.01 -4.88
N LEU A 48 -22.84 -2.20 -4.40
CA LEU A 48 -24.24 -2.60 -4.17
C LEU A 48 -24.86 -1.83 -3.00
N LEU A 49 -24.16 -1.72 -1.86
CA LEU A 49 -24.60 -0.99 -0.66
C LEU A 49 -24.77 0.50 -0.91
N THR A 50 -23.90 1.08 -1.74
CA THR A 50 -23.94 2.51 -2.12
C THR A 50 -24.83 2.78 -3.34
N THR A 51 -25.59 1.79 -3.80
CA THR A 51 -26.51 1.90 -4.93
C THR A 51 -25.86 2.24 -6.30
N LEU A 52 -24.56 1.96 -6.43
CA LEU A 52 -23.83 2.11 -7.70
C LEU A 52 -23.99 0.88 -8.61
N LEU A 53 -24.40 -0.26 -8.03
CA LEU A 53 -24.72 -1.50 -8.73
C LEU A 53 -26.04 -2.07 -8.19
N LEU A 54 -26.67 -2.95 -8.99
CA LEU A 54 -27.85 -3.69 -8.58
C LEU A 54 -27.50 -5.17 -8.35
N PRO A 55 -28.05 -5.81 -7.31
CA PRO A 55 -27.92 -7.25 -7.09
C PRO A 55 -28.67 -8.04 -8.19
N GLU A 56 -28.19 -9.24 -8.48
CA GLU A 56 -28.91 -10.17 -9.37
C GLU A 56 -29.86 -11.06 -8.58
N LYS A 57 -29.48 -11.43 -7.36
CA LYS A 57 -30.31 -12.16 -6.40
C LYS A 57 -30.12 -11.59 -5.02
N GLY A 58 -31.06 -11.87 -4.14
CA GLY A 58 -31.08 -11.38 -2.78
C GLY A 58 -31.50 -9.92 -2.67
N TRP A 59 -31.32 -9.32 -1.49
CA TRP A 59 -31.68 -7.94 -1.23
C TRP A 59 -30.70 -7.30 -0.23
N LEU A 60 -30.59 -5.98 -0.29
CA LEU A 60 -29.77 -5.19 0.64
C LEU A 60 -30.60 -4.00 1.15
N LYS A 61 -30.43 -3.67 2.44
CA LYS A 61 -30.97 -2.44 3.04
C LYS A 61 -29.87 -1.65 3.72
N VAL A 62 -29.95 -0.33 3.62
CA VAL A 62 -29.04 0.61 4.31
C VAL A 62 -29.90 1.68 4.98
N GLY A 63 -29.74 1.86 6.30
CA GLY A 63 -30.57 2.76 7.09
C GLY A 63 -32.06 2.44 7.01
N GLY A 64 -32.42 1.15 6.86
CA GLY A 64 -33.80 0.69 6.70
C GLY A 64 -34.34 0.80 5.27
N PHE A 65 -33.61 1.41 4.31
CA PHE A 65 -34.05 1.64 2.94
C PHE A 65 -33.51 0.55 2.00
N ASP A 66 -34.36 0.09 1.06
CA ASP A 66 -34.00 -0.88 0.04
C ASP A 66 -33.08 -0.29 -1.04
N THR A 67 -31.99 -0.99 -1.38
CA THR A 67 -30.97 -0.48 -2.32
C THR A 67 -31.44 -0.41 -3.78
N VAL A 68 -32.54 -1.06 -4.14
CA VAL A 68 -33.14 -1.04 -5.50
C VAL A 68 -34.22 0.01 -5.59
N GLY A 69 -35.19 -0.03 -4.66
CA GLY A 69 -36.37 0.83 -4.72
C GLY A 69 -36.17 2.23 -4.15
N GLN A 70 -35.24 2.41 -3.20
CA GLN A 70 -35.12 3.64 -2.41
C GLN A 70 -33.72 4.27 -2.48
N MET A 71 -33.06 4.18 -3.63
CA MET A 71 -31.68 4.66 -3.84
C MET A 71 -31.46 6.11 -3.41
N LYS A 72 -32.43 7.01 -3.68
CA LYS A 72 -32.30 8.45 -3.37
C LYS A 72 -32.22 8.68 -1.86
N GLU A 73 -32.96 7.90 -1.07
CA GLU A 73 -32.97 8.02 0.38
C GLU A 73 -31.67 7.49 1.00
N ILE A 74 -31.08 6.43 0.40
CA ILE A 74 -29.78 5.90 0.82
C ILE A 74 -28.68 6.94 0.52
N ARG A 75 -28.63 7.47 -0.69
CA ARG A 75 -27.57 8.43 -1.11
C ARG A 75 -27.52 9.71 -0.27
N LYS A 76 -28.64 10.11 0.33
CA LYS A 76 -28.67 11.26 1.28
C LYS A 76 -28.04 10.94 2.65
N ARG A 77 -27.96 9.65 3.03
CA ARG A 77 -27.61 9.19 4.37
C ARG A 77 -26.26 8.46 4.43
N VAL A 78 -25.64 8.25 3.27
CA VAL A 78 -24.44 7.45 3.12
C VAL A 78 -23.28 8.29 2.65
N GLY A 79 -22.16 8.24 3.38
CA GLY A 79 -20.85 8.67 2.90
C GLY A 79 -20.12 7.49 2.27
N TYR A 80 -19.43 7.69 1.16
CA TYR A 80 -18.64 6.66 0.50
C TYR A 80 -17.26 7.17 0.11
N MET A 81 -16.25 6.46 0.55
CA MET A 81 -14.85 6.69 0.18
C MET A 81 -14.34 5.46 -0.58
N PRO A 82 -14.24 5.51 -1.91
CA PRO A 82 -13.75 4.40 -2.72
C PRO A 82 -12.24 4.24 -2.59
N GLY A 83 -11.72 3.01 -2.79
CA GLY A 83 -10.30 2.68 -2.71
C GLY A 83 -9.40 3.37 -3.75
N LYS A 84 -9.98 3.75 -4.92
CA LYS A 84 -9.29 4.64 -5.85
C LYS A 84 -9.65 6.08 -5.53
N PHE A 85 -8.66 6.95 -5.59
CA PHE A 85 -8.74 8.36 -5.24
C PHE A 85 -9.95 9.06 -5.87
N SER A 86 -10.90 9.52 -5.06
CA SER A 86 -12.15 10.16 -5.49
C SER A 86 -12.07 11.69 -5.58
N LEU A 87 -10.92 12.28 -5.18
CA LEU A 87 -10.74 13.73 -5.18
C LEU A 87 -10.26 14.23 -6.55
N TYR A 88 -10.69 15.42 -6.90
CA TYR A 88 -10.21 16.15 -8.07
C TYR A 88 -8.84 16.75 -7.75
N GLN A 89 -7.77 16.16 -8.31
CA GLN A 89 -6.39 16.51 -7.99
C GLN A 89 -6.01 17.94 -8.38
N ASP A 90 -6.64 18.49 -9.40
CA ASP A 90 -6.41 19.86 -9.90
C ASP A 90 -7.17 20.92 -9.13
N LEU A 91 -8.18 20.54 -8.35
CA LEU A 91 -8.91 21.43 -7.46
C LEU A 91 -8.18 21.56 -6.11
N THR A 92 -8.37 22.71 -5.48
CA THR A 92 -7.89 22.96 -4.11
C THR A 92 -8.64 22.11 -3.08
N VAL A 93 -8.17 22.11 -1.84
CA VAL A 93 -8.85 21.47 -0.71
C VAL A 93 -10.27 22.02 -0.54
N GLU A 94 -10.41 23.35 -0.56
CA GLU A 94 -11.69 24.02 -0.39
C GLU A 94 -12.64 23.77 -1.56
N GLU A 95 -12.15 23.82 -2.81
CA GLU A 95 -12.94 23.53 -4.00
C GLU A 95 -13.44 22.08 -4.05
N ASN A 96 -12.61 21.11 -3.63
CA ASN A 96 -13.08 19.73 -3.49
C ASN A 96 -14.22 19.62 -2.48
N LEU A 97 -14.06 20.21 -1.29
CA LEU A 97 -15.07 20.16 -0.26
C LEU A 97 -16.38 20.86 -0.69
N GLN A 98 -16.26 22.04 -1.34
CA GLN A 98 -17.40 22.77 -1.89
C GLN A 98 -18.13 21.97 -2.96
N PHE A 99 -17.38 21.28 -3.85
CA PHE A 99 -17.99 20.42 -4.86
C PHE A 99 -18.87 19.33 -4.24
N PHE A 100 -18.34 18.60 -3.24
CA PHE A 100 -19.11 17.54 -2.58
C PHE A 100 -20.28 18.11 -1.75
N ALA A 101 -20.09 19.23 -1.04
CA ALA A 101 -21.17 19.89 -0.34
C ALA A 101 -22.33 20.24 -1.31
N THR A 102 -22.01 20.86 -2.43
CA THR A 102 -23.01 21.19 -3.48
C THR A 102 -23.68 19.94 -4.04
N LEU A 103 -22.91 18.87 -4.30
CA LEU A 103 -23.46 17.60 -4.82
C LEU A 103 -24.52 17.00 -3.89
N PHE A 104 -24.31 17.12 -2.56
CA PHE A 104 -25.25 16.64 -1.56
C PHE A 104 -26.30 17.66 -1.12
N GLY A 105 -26.32 18.87 -1.72
CA GLY A 105 -27.31 19.92 -1.47
C GLY A 105 -27.12 20.60 -0.12
N THR A 106 -25.90 20.73 0.37
CA THR A 106 -25.49 21.45 1.59
C THR A 106 -24.36 22.45 1.30
N THR A 107 -23.90 23.16 2.32
CA THR A 107 -22.73 24.05 2.24
C THR A 107 -21.63 23.58 3.19
N ILE A 108 -20.42 24.14 3.04
CA ILE A 108 -19.31 23.85 3.99
C ILE A 108 -19.69 24.31 5.39
N GLU A 109 -20.33 25.47 5.51
CA GLU A 109 -20.74 26.07 6.77
C GLU A 109 -21.77 25.19 7.51
N GLU A 110 -22.79 24.70 6.78
CA GLU A 110 -23.81 23.79 7.33
C GLU A 110 -23.23 22.45 7.77
N GLY A 111 -22.28 21.91 7.00
CA GLY A 111 -21.61 20.64 7.27
C GLY A 111 -20.41 20.73 8.20
N TYR A 112 -19.97 21.95 8.59
CA TYR A 112 -18.70 22.16 9.27
C TYR A 112 -18.56 21.37 10.57
N ASP A 113 -19.59 21.34 11.40
CA ASP A 113 -19.57 20.62 12.68
C ASP A 113 -19.34 19.10 12.50
N SER A 114 -19.79 18.54 11.39
CA SER A 114 -19.61 17.13 11.06
C SER A 114 -18.16 16.80 10.69
N ILE A 115 -17.44 17.74 10.08
CA ILE A 115 -16.09 17.56 9.55
C ILE A 115 -15.01 18.24 10.39
N LYS A 116 -15.38 19.15 11.32
CA LYS A 116 -14.47 20.02 12.08
C LYS A 116 -13.26 19.30 12.67
N ALA A 117 -13.46 18.16 13.31
CA ALA A 117 -12.40 17.40 13.98
C ALA A 117 -11.31 16.91 12.98
N ILE A 118 -11.67 16.75 11.71
CA ILE A 118 -10.81 16.25 10.64
C ILE A 118 -10.31 17.42 9.78
N TYR A 119 -11.23 18.25 9.31
CA TYR A 119 -10.95 19.33 8.38
C TYR A 119 -10.04 20.42 8.99
N SER A 120 -10.20 20.78 10.26
CA SER A 120 -9.34 21.75 10.94
C SER A 120 -7.84 21.42 10.87
N GLN A 121 -7.48 20.14 10.72
CA GLN A 121 -6.09 19.72 10.61
C GLN A 121 -5.48 20.04 9.22
N ILE A 122 -6.32 20.24 8.21
CA ILE A 122 -5.90 20.52 6.82
C ILE A 122 -6.41 21.88 6.32
N GLU A 123 -7.25 22.57 7.07
CA GLU A 123 -7.88 23.85 6.69
C GLU A 123 -6.87 24.95 6.35
N ARG A 124 -5.72 24.98 7.03
CA ARG A 124 -4.61 25.89 6.71
C ARG A 124 -4.06 25.72 5.28
N PHE A 125 -4.32 24.57 4.66
CA PHE A 125 -3.93 24.26 3.29
C PHE A 125 -5.09 24.39 2.28
N LYS A 126 -6.19 25.05 2.65
CA LYS A 126 -7.42 25.10 1.87
C LYS A 126 -7.24 25.57 0.41
N ASN A 127 -6.25 26.43 0.15
CA ASN A 127 -5.91 26.93 -1.19
C ASN A 127 -4.89 26.04 -1.92
N ARG A 128 -4.40 24.93 -1.31
CA ARG A 128 -3.47 24.01 -1.97
C ARG A 128 -4.24 22.99 -2.82
N LYS A 129 -3.73 22.69 -4.02
CA LYS A 129 -4.30 21.64 -4.87
C LYS A 129 -4.24 20.28 -4.17
N ALA A 130 -5.30 19.48 -4.29
CA ALA A 130 -5.38 18.16 -3.69
C ALA A 130 -4.26 17.22 -4.19
N GLY A 131 -3.84 17.37 -5.45
CA GLY A 131 -2.70 16.63 -6.00
C GLY A 131 -1.38 16.84 -5.25
N ALA A 132 -1.17 18.02 -4.66
CA ALA A 132 0.05 18.42 -3.94
C ALA A 132 0.01 18.10 -2.42
N LEU A 133 -1.04 17.45 -1.92
CA LEU A 133 -1.15 17.02 -0.53
C LEU A 133 -0.38 15.72 -0.29
N SER A 134 0.06 15.49 0.96
CA SER A 134 0.55 14.18 1.41
C SER A 134 -0.57 13.13 1.41
N GLY A 135 -0.21 11.84 1.45
CA GLY A 135 -1.19 10.74 1.51
C GLY A 135 -2.19 10.91 2.65
N GLY A 136 -1.72 11.11 3.88
CA GLY A 136 -2.59 11.31 5.05
C GLY A 136 -3.48 12.55 4.94
N MET A 137 -2.97 13.67 4.39
CA MET A 137 -3.80 14.88 4.15
C MET A 137 -4.89 14.62 3.11
N LYS A 138 -4.58 13.86 2.05
CA LYS A 138 -5.54 13.46 1.03
C LYS A 138 -6.66 12.61 1.65
N GLN A 139 -6.31 11.68 2.54
CA GLN A 139 -7.31 10.86 3.25
C GLN A 139 -8.21 11.69 4.15
N LYS A 140 -7.64 12.66 4.89
CA LYS A 140 -8.41 13.60 5.72
C LYS A 140 -9.37 14.42 4.85
N LEU A 141 -8.95 14.89 3.68
CA LEU A 141 -9.82 15.60 2.75
C LEU A 141 -10.93 14.68 2.20
N ALA A 142 -10.60 13.48 1.76
CA ALA A 142 -11.59 12.54 1.23
C ALA A 142 -12.64 12.15 2.28
N LEU A 143 -12.20 11.93 3.52
CA LEU A 143 -13.11 11.67 4.64
C LEU A 143 -13.99 12.89 4.95
N SER A 144 -13.44 14.10 4.93
CA SER A 144 -14.22 15.33 5.10
C SER A 144 -15.28 15.49 4.01
N CYS A 145 -14.92 15.23 2.75
CA CYS A 145 -15.88 15.25 1.63
C CYS A 145 -17.00 14.20 1.78
N ALA A 146 -16.68 13.02 2.30
CA ALA A 146 -17.67 11.96 2.55
C ALA A 146 -18.60 12.25 3.75
N LEU A 147 -18.20 13.16 4.64
CA LEU A 147 -18.90 13.50 5.88
C LEU A 147 -19.66 14.84 5.82
N VAL A 148 -19.40 15.70 4.83
CA VAL A 148 -19.91 17.09 4.79
C VAL A 148 -21.44 17.20 4.85
N HIS A 149 -22.16 16.17 4.39
CA HIS A 149 -23.62 16.10 4.43
C HIS A 149 -24.19 15.33 5.63
N SER A 150 -23.36 15.07 6.65
CA SER A 150 -23.74 14.41 7.91
C SER A 150 -24.37 13.03 7.73
N PRO A 151 -23.71 12.08 7.06
CA PRO A 151 -24.25 10.75 6.83
C PRO A 151 -24.40 9.95 8.13
N SER A 152 -25.40 9.04 8.18
CA SER A 152 -25.55 8.09 9.30
C SER A 152 -24.73 6.81 9.12
N VAL A 153 -24.38 6.48 7.88
CA VAL A 153 -23.55 5.31 7.53
C VAL A 153 -22.39 5.73 6.63
N LEU A 154 -21.21 5.29 6.95
CA LEU A 154 -19.97 5.57 6.21
C LEU A 154 -19.38 4.27 5.67
N PHE A 155 -19.22 4.18 4.36
CA PHE A 155 -18.55 3.09 3.68
C PHE A 155 -17.15 3.51 3.25
N LEU A 156 -16.12 2.75 3.66
CA LEU A 156 -14.72 3.04 3.39
C LEU A 156 -14.06 1.83 2.73
N ASP A 157 -13.71 1.95 1.45
CA ASP A 157 -13.05 0.89 0.70
C ASP A 157 -11.54 1.12 0.71
N GLU A 158 -10.83 0.38 1.58
CA GLU A 158 -9.37 0.46 1.77
C GLU A 158 -8.86 1.91 2.01
N PRO A 159 -9.42 2.64 2.98
CA PRO A 159 -9.22 4.08 3.11
C PRO A 159 -7.78 4.50 3.41
N THR A 160 -6.97 3.61 3.97
CA THR A 160 -5.60 3.89 4.44
C THR A 160 -4.52 3.30 3.54
N MET A 161 -4.92 2.81 2.36
CA MET A 161 -3.99 2.21 1.41
C MET A 161 -2.92 3.22 0.97
N GLY A 162 -1.63 2.84 1.06
CA GLY A 162 -0.50 3.72 0.71
C GLY A 162 -0.23 4.85 1.70
N VAL A 163 -0.79 4.79 2.90
CA VAL A 163 -0.58 5.74 3.99
C VAL A 163 0.41 5.16 5.01
N ASP A 164 1.30 6.00 5.53
CA ASP A 164 2.28 5.58 6.54
C ASP A 164 1.61 5.17 7.86
N PRO A 165 2.28 4.34 8.71
CA PRO A 165 1.68 3.79 9.94
C PRO A 165 1.18 4.85 10.93
N VAL A 166 1.87 5.98 11.06
CA VAL A 166 1.45 7.05 11.98
C VAL A 166 0.15 7.69 11.51
N SER A 167 0.10 8.06 10.22
CA SER A 167 -1.10 8.63 9.61
C SER A 167 -2.26 7.63 9.58
N ARG A 168 -2.00 6.32 9.40
CA ARG A 168 -3.02 5.26 9.50
C ARG A 168 -3.64 5.22 10.89
N LYS A 169 -2.82 5.21 11.92
CA LYS A 169 -3.31 5.22 13.31
C LYS A 169 -4.18 6.45 13.59
N GLU A 170 -3.71 7.65 13.22
CA GLU A 170 -4.49 8.88 13.36
C GLU A 170 -5.85 8.78 12.64
N PHE A 171 -5.88 8.16 11.46
CA PHE A 171 -7.12 7.96 10.70
C PHE A 171 -8.10 7.05 11.43
N TRP A 172 -7.65 5.93 12.00
CA TRP A 172 -8.50 5.02 12.76
C TRP A 172 -8.97 5.63 14.09
N ASP A 173 -8.14 6.46 14.75
CA ASP A 173 -8.54 7.24 15.93
C ASP A 173 -9.68 8.23 15.58
N MET A 174 -9.64 8.85 14.39
CA MET A 174 -10.74 9.68 13.88
C MET A 174 -12.01 8.85 13.63
N LEU A 175 -11.90 7.64 13.06
CA LEU A 175 -13.05 6.75 12.84
C LEU A 175 -13.69 6.34 14.19
N ALA A 176 -12.89 6.06 15.20
CA ALA A 176 -13.39 5.78 16.56
C ALA A 176 -14.20 6.95 17.12
N SER A 177 -13.71 8.19 16.97
CA SER A 177 -14.44 9.39 17.38
C SER A 177 -15.75 9.59 16.60
N LEU A 178 -15.79 9.27 15.33
CA LEU A 178 -17.02 9.32 14.51
C LEU A 178 -18.06 8.29 14.99
N LYS A 179 -17.62 7.09 15.33
CA LYS A 179 -18.47 6.05 15.94
C LYS A 179 -19.09 6.53 17.25
N GLU A 180 -18.31 7.17 18.14
CA GLU A 180 -18.81 7.73 19.40
C GLU A 180 -19.92 8.79 19.18
N ARG A 181 -19.90 9.45 18.02
CA ARG A 181 -20.95 10.38 17.56
C ARG A 181 -22.15 9.67 16.93
N GLY A 182 -22.20 8.32 16.93
CA GLY A 182 -23.30 7.52 16.44
C GLY A 182 -23.25 7.16 14.95
N ILE A 183 -22.15 7.47 14.24
CA ILE A 183 -22.00 7.10 12.83
C ILE A 183 -21.64 5.60 12.74
N THR A 184 -22.38 4.85 11.94
CA THR A 184 -22.05 3.46 11.61
C THR A 184 -20.99 3.42 10.51
N ILE A 185 -19.94 2.62 10.69
CA ILE A 185 -18.81 2.58 9.75
C ILE A 185 -18.62 1.14 9.25
N VAL A 186 -18.57 0.97 7.93
CA VAL A 186 -18.18 -0.28 7.28
C VAL A 186 -16.89 -0.01 6.53
N ALA A 187 -15.78 -0.60 6.97
CA ALA A 187 -14.47 -0.36 6.40
C ALA A 187 -13.82 -1.65 5.90
N SER A 188 -13.25 -1.64 4.70
CA SER A 188 -12.34 -2.70 4.27
C SER A 188 -10.90 -2.30 4.51
N THR A 189 -10.07 -3.27 4.86
CA THR A 189 -8.63 -3.06 5.04
C THR A 189 -7.86 -4.35 4.77
N PRO A 190 -6.68 -4.26 4.15
CA PRO A 190 -5.74 -5.37 4.06
C PRO A 190 -4.80 -5.46 5.28
N TYR A 191 -4.87 -4.52 6.23
CA TYR A 191 -3.94 -4.45 7.36
C TYR A 191 -4.52 -5.11 8.61
N LEU A 192 -3.79 -6.07 9.20
CA LEU A 192 -4.25 -6.84 10.35
C LEU A 192 -4.32 -6.02 11.66
N ASP A 193 -3.49 -5.00 11.80
CA ASP A 193 -3.52 -4.03 12.89
C ASP A 193 -4.82 -3.21 12.87
N GLU A 194 -5.25 -2.78 11.68
CA GLU A 194 -6.50 -2.05 11.49
C GLU A 194 -7.74 -2.91 11.74
N VAL A 195 -7.69 -4.19 11.39
CA VAL A 195 -8.78 -5.15 11.67
C VAL A 195 -9.13 -5.15 13.16
N ARG A 196 -8.14 -5.02 14.04
CA ARG A 196 -8.34 -4.96 15.51
C ARG A 196 -9.08 -3.72 15.99
N CYS A 197 -9.16 -2.67 15.17
CA CYS A 197 -9.94 -1.46 15.50
C CYS A 197 -11.45 -1.63 15.25
N CYS A 198 -11.86 -2.74 14.60
CA CYS A 198 -13.27 -3.04 14.34
C CYS A 198 -13.95 -3.72 15.53
N ASN A 199 -15.27 -3.56 15.64
CA ASN A 199 -16.07 -4.28 16.64
C ASN A 199 -16.32 -5.73 16.22
N ARG A 200 -16.70 -5.94 14.96
CA ARG A 200 -16.87 -7.23 14.31
C ARG A 200 -16.27 -7.18 12.91
N VAL A 201 -15.91 -8.36 12.41
CA VAL A 201 -15.27 -8.49 11.11
C VAL A 201 -15.91 -9.63 10.33
N ALA A 202 -16.19 -9.39 9.05
CA ALA A 202 -16.54 -10.44 8.09
C ALA A 202 -15.33 -10.77 7.21
N PHE A 203 -15.00 -12.05 7.12
CA PHE A 203 -14.00 -12.55 6.19
C PHE A 203 -14.68 -13.00 4.90
N LEU A 204 -14.44 -12.25 3.82
CA LEU A 204 -14.93 -12.53 2.47
C LEU A 204 -13.83 -13.19 1.64
N ASP A 205 -14.13 -14.34 1.05
CA ASP A 205 -13.21 -15.10 0.22
C ASP A 205 -13.95 -15.71 -0.96
N HIS A 206 -13.41 -15.53 -2.18
CA HIS A 206 -14.03 -15.99 -3.43
C HIS A 206 -15.55 -15.68 -3.50
N GLY A 207 -15.94 -14.46 -3.15
CA GLY A 207 -17.33 -13.98 -3.20
C GLY A 207 -18.24 -14.55 -2.12
N THR A 208 -17.73 -15.28 -1.11
CA THR A 208 -18.54 -15.87 -0.02
C THR A 208 -18.02 -15.43 1.35
N ILE A 209 -18.93 -15.21 2.31
CA ILE A 209 -18.54 -14.98 3.71
C ILE A 209 -18.12 -16.30 4.33
N ARG A 210 -16.89 -16.38 4.83
CA ARG A 210 -16.32 -17.55 5.51
C ARG A 210 -16.51 -17.53 7.02
N GLY A 211 -16.65 -16.34 7.61
CA GLY A 211 -16.91 -16.17 9.04
C GLY A 211 -17.21 -14.71 9.36
N ILE A 212 -17.95 -14.50 10.45
CA ILE A 212 -18.25 -13.19 11.03
C ILE A 212 -18.13 -13.31 12.54
N ASP A 213 -17.19 -12.58 13.13
CA ASP A 213 -16.97 -12.58 14.59
C ASP A 213 -16.15 -11.37 15.01
N THR A 214 -15.69 -11.34 16.26
CA THR A 214 -14.69 -10.38 16.74
C THR A 214 -13.38 -10.53 15.97
N PRO A 215 -12.57 -9.46 15.89
CA PRO A 215 -11.25 -9.50 15.22
C PRO A 215 -10.38 -10.68 15.67
N GLU A 216 -10.30 -10.93 16.96
CA GLU A 216 -9.44 -11.99 17.53
C GLU A 216 -9.85 -13.39 17.06
N VAL A 217 -11.17 -13.66 17.02
CA VAL A 217 -11.69 -14.96 16.58
C VAL A 217 -11.40 -15.18 15.10
N ILE A 218 -11.70 -14.17 14.25
CA ILE A 218 -11.49 -14.26 12.81
C ILE A 218 -9.99 -14.37 12.48
N LEU A 219 -9.13 -13.58 13.10
CA LEU A 219 -7.68 -13.62 12.86
C LEU A 219 -7.07 -14.96 13.29
N ASN A 220 -7.56 -15.55 14.40
CA ASN A 220 -7.10 -16.87 14.85
C ASN A 220 -7.64 -18.00 13.94
N GLN A 221 -8.93 -17.98 13.59
CA GLN A 221 -9.57 -18.99 12.75
C GLN A 221 -8.91 -19.07 11.36
N PHE A 222 -8.55 -17.92 10.77
CA PHE A 222 -7.97 -17.82 9.45
C PHE A 222 -6.48 -17.48 9.48
N LYS A 223 -5.80 -17.76 10.61
CA LYS A 223 -4.38 -17.46 10.83
C LYS A 223 -3.49 -17.90 9.66
N ASN A 224 -3.73 -19.09 9.12
CA ASN A 224 -2.95 -19.63 8.01
C ASN A 224 -3.13 -18.86 6.68
N ILE A 225 -4.23 -18.12 6.53
CA ILE A 225 -4.46 -17.26 5.37
C ILE A 225 -3.79 -15.91 5.59
N PHE A 226 -3.98 -15.32 6.77
CA PHE A 226 -3.43 -13.99 7.10
C PHE A 226 -1.96 -14.04 7.52
N ASN A 227 -1.54 -15.12 8.16
CA ASN A 227 -0.18 -15.35 8.64
C ASN A 227 0.18 -16.83 8.48
N PRO A 228 0.34 -17.36 7.24
CA PRO A 228 0.74 -18.73 7.01
C PRO A 228 2.09 -19.01 7.67
N PRO A 229 2.38 -20.27 8.08
CA PRO A 229 3.62 -20.61 8.77
C PRO A 229 4.85 -20.19 7.98
N GLY A 230 5.83 -19.69 8.71
CA GLY A 230 7.02 -18.93 8.35
C GLY A 230 7.52 -19.03 6.90
N LEU A 231 7.78 -17.86 6.33
CA LEU A 231 8.82 -17.75 5.31
C LEU A 231 10.10 -18.24 6.00
N GLN A 232 10.57 -19.43 5.66
CA GLN A 232 11.86 -19.90 6.15
C GLN A 232 12.93 -19.20 5.32
N HIS A 233 13.50 -18.16 5.88
CA HIS A 233 14.75 -17.61 5.40
C HIS A 233 15.86 -18.37 6.11
N ASP A 234 16.41 -19.37 5.44
CA ASP A 234 17.68 -19.94 5.87
C ASP A 234 18.77 -18.89 5.67
N LYS A 235 19.03 -18.11 6.73
CA LYS A 235 20.01 -17.01 6.78
C LYS A 235 21.45 -17.41 6.40
N ALA A 236 21.68 -18.67 6.07
CA ALA A 236 23.02 -19.26 6.07
C ALA A 236 23.73 -19.31 4.71
N LEU A 237 23.13 -18.96 3.60
CA LEU A 237 23.67 -19.38 2.29
C LEU A 237 24.12 -18.29 1.32
N GLY A 238 24.11 -17.00 1.65
CA GLY A 238 24.39 -16.03 0.60
C GLY A 238 25.05 -14.71 0.96
N VAL A 239 25.08 -14.29 2.21
CA VAL A 239 25.69 -12.98 2.57
C VAL A 239 27.21 -13.09 2.61
N LEU A 240 27.86 -12.49 1.62
CA LEU A 240 29.33 -12.40 1.56
C LEU A 240 29.80 -11.16 2.34
N GLU A 241 31.05 -11.18 2.79
CA GLU A 241 31.66 -10.03 3.50
C GLU A 241 31.88 -8.79 2.59
N GLU A 242 31.73 -8.93 1.28
CA GLU A 242 31.91 -7.86 0.31
C GLU A 242 30.73 -6.89 0.32
N ASN A 243 31.01 -5.59 0.42
CA ASN A 243 29.98 -4.54 0.33
C ASN A 243 29.62 -4.28 -1.15
N VAL A 244 28.34 -4.32 -1.46
CA VAL A 244 27.77 -3.96 -2.78
C VAL A 244 27.36 -2.49 -2.82
N ILE A 245 26.99 -1.93 -1.67
CA ILE A 245 26.76 -0.50 -1.50
C ILE A 245 27.65 0.00 -0.37
N GLU A 246 28.31 1.12 -0.61
CA GLU A 246 28.99 1.91 0.42
C GLU A 246 28.60 3.37 0.27
N VAL A 247 28.16 4.01 1.34
CA VAL A 247 27.72 5.40 1.36
C VAL A 247 28.34 6.11 2.54
N SER A 248 28.93 7.28 2.28
CA SER A 248 29.55 8.12 3.31
C SER A 248 29.09 9.57 3.17
N HIS A 249 28.48 10.09 4.25
CA HIS A 249 28.07 11.49 4.39
C HIS A 249 27.20 12.00 3.22
N LEU A 250 26.28 11.15 2.71
CA LEU A 250 25.47 11.46 1.55
C LEU A 250 24.40 12.49 1.89
N VAL A 251 24.34 13.55 1.09
CA VAL A 251 23.39 14.66 1.25
C VAL A 251 22.67 14.94 -0.07
N LYS A 252 21.36 15.22 0.01
CA LYS A 252 20.58 15.80 -1.07
C LYS A 252 19.76 16.96 -0.58
N ALA A 253 20.10 18.16 -1.05
CA ALA A 253 19.41 19.40 -0.74
C ALA A 253 18.63 19.94 -1.97
N PHE A 254 17.48 20.54 -1.71
CA PHE A 254 16.68 21.32 -2.65
C PHE A 254 16.45 22.72 -2.05
N GLY A 255 17.32 23.67 -2.39
CA GLY A 255 17.40 24.95 -1.71
C GLY A 255 17.78 24.78 -0.24
N SER A 256 16.96 25.27 0.67
CA SER A 256 17.16 25.11 2.13
C SER A 256 16.65 23.78 2.69
N PHE A 257 15.90 23.00 1.91
CA PHE A 257 15.34 21.73 2.34
C PHE A 257 16.31 20.58 2.06
N HIS A 258 16.69 19.82 3.11
CA HIS A 258 17.50 18.62 3.00
C HIS A 258 16.59 17.37 2.97
N ALA A 259 16.40 16.81 1.77
CA ALA A 259 15.64 15.59 1.62
C ALA A 259 16.40 14.35 2.12
N VAL A 260 17.73 14.38 2.03
CA VAL A 260 18.68 13.44 2.63
C VAL A 260 19.74 14.27 3.30
N ASP A 261 20.02 14.02 4.59
CA ASP A 261 20.86 14.84 5.44
C ASP A 261 21.88 13.98 6.19
N ASP A 262 23.07 13.89 5.61
CA ASP A 262 24.25 13.24 6.18
C ASP A 262 24.01 11.75 6.54
N ILE A 263 23.69 10.92 5.57
CA ILE A 263 23.52 9.48 5.79
C ILE A 263 24.77 8.70 5.40
N SER A 264 25.12 7.69 6.21
CA SER A 264 26.22 6.76 5.97
C SER A 264 25.80 5.34 6.31
N PHE A 265 26.00 4.40 5.38
CA PHE A 265 25.69 2.99 5.56
C PHE A 265 26.38 2.11 4.51
N SER A 266 26.38 0.80 4.74
CA SER A 266 26.82 -0.19 3.76
C SER A 266 25.82 -1.34 3.65
N VAL A 267 25.81 -2.01 2.49
CA VAL A 267 25.01 -3.21 2.23
C VAL A 267 25.91 -4.31 1.70
N LYS A 268 25.81 -5.50 2.27
CA LYS A 268 26.61 -6.66 1.89
C LYS A 268 26.01 -7.38 0.68
N ARG A 269 26.84 -8.11 -0.06
CA ARG A 269 26.41 -8.93 -1.19
C ARG A 269 25.47 -10.05 -0.72
N GLY A 270 24.33 -10.22 -1.42
CA GLY A 270 23.30 -11.22 -1.10
C GLY A 270 22.41 -10.85 0.09
N GLU A 271 22.60 -9.68 0.72
CA GLU A 271 21.79 -9.18 1.82
C GLU A 271 20.44 -8.66 1.34
N ILE A 272 19.38 -8.90 2.10
CA ILE A 272 18.10 -8.20 1.98
C ILE A 272 18.12 -7.03 2.95
N PHE A 273 18.33 -5.82 2.43
CA PHE A 273 18.45 -4.60 3.20
C PHE A 273 17.19 -3.75 3.10
N GLY A 274 16.50 -3.57 4.24
CA GLY A 274 15.31 -2.75 4.35
C GLY A 274 15.63 -1.28 4.62
N PHE A 275 15.08 -0.36 3.83
CA PHE A 275 15.21 1.08 4.02
C PHE A 275 13.87 1.68 4.39
N LEU A 276 13.58 1.74 5.69
CA LEU A 276 12.27 2.05 6.27
C LEU A 276 12.12 3.55 6.57
N GLY A 277 10.90 4.03 6.59
CA GLY A 277 10.59 5.41 6.96
C GLY A 277 9.21 5.84 6.53
N ALA A 278 8.69 6.92 7.14
CA ALA A 278 7.42 7.53 6.72
C ALA A 278 7.49 8.07 5.29
N ASN A 279 6.33 8.38 4.73
CA ASN A 279 6.26 9.09 3.46
C ASN A 279 6.89 10.48 3.61
N GLY A 280 7.78 10.83 2.66
CA GLY A 280 8.54 12.07 2.73
C GLY A 280 9.81 12.02 3.59
N ALA A 281 10.16 10.90 4.23
CA ALA A 281 11.39 10.77 5.02
C ALA A 281 12.69 10.85 4.20
N GLY A 282 12.61 10.80 2.86
CA GLY A 282 13.78 10.88 1.96
C GLY A 282 14.19 9.54 1.31
N LYS A 283 13.48 8.43 1.58
CA LYS A 283 13.80 7.07 1.07
C LYS A 283 13.98 7.03 -0.44
N THR A 284 12.96 7.43 -1.19
CA THR A 284 13.00 7.45 -2.67
C THR A 284 14.10 8.40 -3.19
N THR A 285 14.37 9.50 -2.48
CA THR A 285 15.47 10.42 -2.85
C THR A 285 16.83 9.75 -2.68
N ALA A 286 17.06 9.05 -1.56
CA ALA A 286 18.28 8.28 -1.34
C ALA A 286 18.45 7.18 -2.40
N MET A 287 17.40 6.39 -2.65
CA MET A 287 17.40 5.35 -3.68
C MET A 287 17.71 5.91 -5.08
N ARG A 288 17.13 7.06 -5.46
CA ARG A 288 17.42 7.71 -6.74
C ARG A 288 18.86 8.16 -6.90
N MET A 289 19.55 8.52 -5.81
CA MET A 289 20.99 8.80 -5.86
C MET A 289 21.81 7.51 -6.08
N LEU A 290 21.46 6.44 -5.37
CA LEU A 290 22.14 5.14 -5.50
C LEU A 290 21.95 4.50 -6.89
N THR A 291 20.80 4.70 -7.51
CA THR A 291 20.47 4.18 -8.85
C THR A 291 20.97 5.08 -10.00
N GLY A 292 21.69 6.18 -9.69
CA GLY A 292 22.18 7.10 -10.71
C GLY A 292 21.10 7.96 -11.37
N LEU A 293 19.88 8.01 -10.80
CA LEU A 293 18.78 8.84 -11.31
C LEU A 293 18.81 10.28 -10.77
N SER A 294 19.61 10.55 -9.75
CA SER A 294 19.77 11.88 -9.16
C SER A 294 21.20 12.04 -8.62
N GLN A 295 21.82 13.17 -8.90
CA GLN A 295 23.15 13.48 -8.34
C GLN A 295 23.04 13.90 -6.87
N PRO A 296 23.95 13.46 -5.98
CA PRO A 296 24.06 13.97 -4.63
C PRO A 296 24.45 15.45 -4.62
N THR A 297 24.13 16.16 -3.54
CA THR A 297 24.63 17.53 -3.30
C THR A 297 26.04 17.48 -2.70
N SER A 298 26.30 16.51 -1.83
CA SER A 298 27.62 16.20 -1.25
C SER A 298 27.66 14.77 -0.71
N GLY A 299 28.83 14.33 -0.27
CA GLY A 299 29.08 12.96 0.15
C GLY A 299 29.54 12.08 -1.00
N THR A 300 29.84 10.82 -0.70
CA THR A 300 30.34 9.82 -1.66
C THR A 300 29.58 8.52 -1.51
N GLY A 301 29.59 7.72 -2.57
CA GLY A 301 29.04 6.37 -2.49
C GLY A 301 29.41 5.53 -3.71
N THR A 302 29.41 4.23 -3.52
CA THR A 302 29.57 3.25 -4.59
C THR A 302 28.43 2.26 -4.60
N VAL A 303 28.05 1.81 -5.79
CA VAL A 303 27.06 0.74 -6.01
C VAL A 303 27.65 -0.23 -7.01
N VAL A 304 27.77 -1.51 -6.64
CA VAL A 304 28.42 -2.57 -7.45
C VAL A 304 29.82 -2.16 -7.90
N GLY A 305 30.55 -1.44 -7.03
CA GLY A 305 31.89 -0.95 -7.31
C GLY A 305 31.97 0.32 -8.16
N TYR A 306 30.84 0.86 -8.65
CA TYR A 306 30.79 2.10 -9.44
C TYR A 306 30.43 3.30 -8.59
N ASP A 307 31.11 4.44 -8.81
CA ASP A 307 30.85 5.71 -8.12
C ASP A 307 29.53 6.34 -8.57
N ILE A 308 28.66 6.69 -7.61
CA ILE A 308 27.30 7.23 -7.87
C ILE A 308 27.28 8.59 -8.56
N SER A 309 28.37 9.34 -8.50
CA SER A 309 28.45 10.70 -9.05
C SER A 309 29.01 10.72 -10.47
N THR A 310 29.94 9.83 -10.77
CA THR A 310 30.69 9.85 -12.04
C THR A 310 30.39 8.67 -12.96
N GLN A 311 29.98 7.49 -12.41
CA GLN A 311 29.78 6.25 -13.16
C GLN A 311 28.32 5.80 -13.15
N TYR A 312 27.37 6.72 -13.12
CA TYR A 312 25.93 6.43 -13.00
C TYR A 312 25.37 5.64 -14.18
N GLU A 313 25.93 5.76 -15.38
CA GLU A 313 25.50 4.95 -16.54
C GLU A 313 25.93 3.48 -16.39
N ASP A 314 27.06 3.21 -15.76
CA ASP A 314 27.50 1.83 -15.50
C ASP A 314 26.67 1.21 -14.37
N ILE A 315 26.29 2.01 -13.36
CA ILE A 315 25.35 1.58 -12.32
C ILE A 315 24.04 1.10 -12.97
N LYS A 316 23.41 1.91 -13.82
CA LYS A 316 22.12 1.60 -14.47
C LYS A 316 22.14 0.29 -15.25
N LYS A 317 23.27 -0.11 -15.85
CA LYS A 317 23.43 -1.36 -16.61
C LYS A 317 23.55 -2.58 -15.69
N ASN A 318 24.02 -2.40 -14.46
CA ASN A 318 24.37 -3.48 -13.55
C ASN A 318 23.39 -3.67 -12.38
N ILE A 319 22.32 -2.88 -12.33
CA ILE A 319 21.27 -2.97 -11.30
C ILE A 319 19.94 -3.37 -11.89
N GLY A 320 19.11 -4.01 -11.07
CA GLY A 320 17.66 -4.11 -11.31
C GLY A 320 16.94 -2.95 -10.60
N TYR A 321 15.83 -2.47 -11.16
CA TYR A 321 15.05 -1.40 -10.53
C TYR A 321 13.55 -1.62 -10.73
N MET A 322 12.80 -1.64 -9.63
CA MET A 322 11.35 -1.65 -9.62
C MET A 322 10.85 -0.39 -8.91
N SER A 323 10.24 0.53 -9.64
CA SER A 323 9.70 1.78 -9.09
C SER A 323 8.35 1.57 -8.42
N GLN A 324 7.97 2.47 -7.51
CA GLN A 324 6.67 2.50 -6.82
C GLN A 324 5.48 2.59 -7.79
N LYS A 325 5.63 3.36 -8.88
CA LYS A 325 4.67 3.34 -9.99
C LYS A 325 5.06 2.24 -10.96
N PHE A 326 4.07 1.54 -11.51
CA PHE A 326 4.30 0.41 -12.43
C PHE A 326 5.39 0.73 -13.45
N SER A 327 6.45 -0.11 -13.46
CA SER A 327 7.56 -0.02 -14.42
C SER A 327 7.21 -0.68 -15.76
N LEU A 328 6.12 -1.46 -15.82
CA LEU A 328 5.72 -2.20 -17.03
C LEU A 328 4.85 -1.33 -17.94
N TYR A 329 4.93 -1.58 -19.22
CA TYR A 329 4.05 -0.98 -20.22
C TYR A 329 2.70 -1.69 -20.20
N GLU A 330 1.67 -0.98 -19.76
CA GLU A 330 0.33 -1.55 -19.54
C GLU A 330 -0.37 -1.99 -20.84
N ASP A 331 0.00 -1.40 -21.98
CA ASP A 331 -0.54 -1.71 -23.31
C ASP A 331 0.17 -2.89 -24.01
N LEU A 332 1.28 -3.37 -23.46
CA LEU A 332 2.00 -4.53 -23.96
C LEU A 332 1.58 -5.80 -23.23
N THR A 333 1.77 -6.93 -23.89
CA THR A 333 1.58 -8.26 -23.30
C THR A 333 2.68 -8.59 -22.29
N ILE A 334 2.49 -9.67 -21.52
CA ILE A 334 3.51 -10.19 -20.60
C ILE A 334 4.81 -10.49 -21.36
N ALA A 335 4.72 -11.24 -22.47
CA ALA A 335 5.89 -11.63 -23.26
C ALA A 335 6.60 -10.43 -23.90
N GLU A 336 5.86 -9.44 -24.40
CA GLU A 336 6.40 -8.21 -24.96
C GLU A 336 7.13 -7.36 -23.92
N ASN A 337 6.59 -7.23 -22.70
CA ASN A 337 7.26 -6.55 -21.60
C ASN A 337 8.59 -7.23 -21.25
N ILE A 338 8.60 -8.54 -21.08
CA ILE A 338 9.83 -9.30 -20.79
C ILE A 338 10.86 -9.05 -21.88
N ARG A 339 10.48 -9.19 -23.14
CA ARG A 339 11.38 -9.00 -24.28
C ARG A 339 11.94 -7.57 -24.36
N LEU A 340 11.09 -6.57 -24.13
CA LEU A 340 11.47 -5.16 -24.16
C LEU A 340 12.54 -4.85 -23.10
N PHE A 341 12.28 -5.22 -21.85
CA PHE A 341 13.22 -4.95 -20.76
C PHE A 341 14.51 -5.75 -20.90
N ALA A 342 14.44 -7.04 -21.28
CA ALA A 342 15.63 -7.84 -21.57
C ALA A 342 16.47 -7.23 -22.69
N GLY A 343 15.84 -6.68 -23.74
CA GLY A 343 16.52 -5.98 -24.83
C GLY A 343 17.21 -4.68 -24.36
N ILE A 344 16.58 -3.91 -23.45
CA ILE A 344 17.19 -2.71 -22.86
C ILE A 344 18.50 -3.05 -22.13
N TYR A 345 18.57 -4.21 -21.45
CA TYR A 345 19.78 -4.71 -20.79
C TYR A 345 20.75 -5.42 -21.73
N GLY A 346 20.50 -5.43 -23.05
CA GLY A 346 21.40 -5.96 -24.08
C GLY A 346 21.48 -7.49 -24.12
N MET A 347 20.47 -8.20 -23.63
CA MET A 347 20.42 -9.67 -23.69
C MET A 347 20.23 -10.15 -25.14
N LYS A 348 20.80 -11.32 -25.47
CA LYS A 348 20.65 -11.95 -26.80
C LYS A 348 19.26 -12.58 -26.93
N ASP A 349 18.69 -12.55 -28.16
CA ASP A 349 17.35 -13.08 -28.43
C ASP A 349 17.15 -14.55 -28.04
N GLU A 350 18.20 -15.38 -28.18
CA GLU A 350 18.15 -16.80 -27.77
C GLU A 350 18.01 -16.99 -26.28
N ASP A 351 18.78 -16.20 -25.47
CA ASP A 351 18.70 -16.21 -24.01
C ASP A 351 17.36 -15.65 -23.55
N ILE A 352 16.86 -14.59 -24.19
CA ILE A 352 15.55 -14.00 -23.89
C ILE A 352 14.46 -15.04 -24.04
N ARG A 353 14.41 -15.79 -25.16
CA ARG A 353 13.38 -16.81 -25.40
C ARG A 353 13.41 -17.90 -24.32
N ARG A 354 14.58 -18.51 -24.10
CA ARG A 354 14.76 -19.59 -23.14
C ARG A 354 14.34 -19.14 -21.72
N LYS A 355 14.90 -18.03 -21.24
CA LYS A 355 14.59 -17.50 -19.90
C LYS A 355 13.14 -17.02 -19.77
N THR A 356 12.50 -16.58 -20.86
CA THR A 356 11.07 -16.20 -20.84
C THR A 356 10.19 -17.40 -20.56
N ASP A 357 10.41 -18.54 -21.24
CA ASP A 357 9.63 -19.75 -21.02
C ASP A 357 9.80 -20.27 -19.58
N GLU A 358 11.06 -20.30 -19.07
CA GLU A 358 11.37 -20.66 -17.68
C GLU A 358 10.67 -19.73 -16.65
N LEU A 359 10.65 -18.42 -16.92
CA LEU A 359 9.99 -17.44 -16.06
C LEU A 359 8.46 -17.60 -16.05
N LEU A 360 7.86 -17.77 -17.23
CA LEU A 360 6.42 -17.96 -17.38
C LEU A 360 5.94 -19.23 -16.66
N GLU A 361 6.70 -20.31 -16.75
CA GLU A 361 6.42 -21.54 -16.02
C GLU A 361 6.52 -21.32 -14.51
N LYS A 362 7.61 -20.71 -14.03
CA LYS A 362 7.81 -20.40 -12.59
C LYS A 362 6.69 -19.53 -12.01
N LEU A 363 6.21 -18.53 -12.76
CA LEU A 363 5.13 -17.64 -12.35
C LEU A 363 3.72 -18.23 -12.57
N GLN A 364 3.61 -19.37 -13.24
CA GLN A 364 2.35 -19.95 -13.70
C GLN A 364 1.59 -19.03 -14.68
N PHE A 365 2.32 -18.34 -15.55
CA PHE A 365 1.80 -17.40 -16.53
C PHE A 365 1.85 -17.94 -17.97
N THR A 366 2.17 -19.20 -18.18
CA THR A 366 2.37 -19.80 -19.51
C THR A 366 1.14 -19.61 -20.42
N GLU A 367 -0.07 -19.80 -19.88
CA GLU A 367 -1.32 -19.61 -20.64
C GLU A 367 -1.70 -18.14 -20.82
N HIS A 368 -1.06 -17.24 -20.08
CA HIS A 368 -1.34 -15.79 -20.01
C HIS A 368 -0.28 -14.94 -20.71
N LYS A 369 0.70 -15.55 -21.39
CA LYS A 369 1.84 -14.83 -21.99
C LYS A 369 1.44 -13.69 -22.95
N ASP A 370 0.31 -13.87 -23.63
CA ASP A 370 -0.23 -12.94 -24.62
C ASP A 370 -1.31 -11.99 -24.00
N ASP A 371 -1.57 -12.08 -22.69
CA ASP A 371 -2.48 -11.18 -22.02
C ASP A 371 -1.83 -9.80 -21.83
N ILE A 372 -2.61 -8.73 -22.07
CA ILE A 372 -2.18 -7.34 -21.89
C ILE A 372 -2.00 -7.05 -20.39
N VAL A 373 -0.89 -6.44 -20.02
CA VAL A 373 -0.54 -6.18 -18.61
C VAL A 373 -1.61 -5.36 -17.88
N SER A 374 -2.29 -4.40 -18.56
CA SER A 374 -3.39 -3.64 -17.93
C SER A 374 -4.52 -4.52 -17.38
N SER A 375 -4.78 -5.68 -18.00
CA SER A 375 -5.85 -6.60 -17.59
C SER A 375 -5.52 -7.46 -16.37
N LEU A 376 -4.23 -7.55 -15.97
CA LEU A 376 -3.78 -8.42 -14.90
C LEU A 376 -4.17 -7.88 -13.51
N PRO A 377 -4.44 -8.78 -12.55
CA PRO A 377 -4.54 -8.40 -11.14
C PRO A 377 -3.26 -7.73 -10.63
N LEU A 378 -3.38 -6.84 -9.64
CA LEU A 378 -2.26 -6.05 -9.11
C LEU A 378 -1.09 -6.94 -8.65
N GLY A 379 -1.37 -8.00 -7.90
CA GLY A 379 -0.33 -8.91 -7.41
C GLY A 379 0.42 -9.65 -8.54
N TRP A 380 -0.25 -9.94 -9.66
CA TRP A 380 0.40 -10.52 -10.84
C TRP A 380 1.31 -9.50 -11.53
N LYS A 381 0.84 -8.26 -11.65
CA LYS A 381 1.65 -7.16 -12.18
C LYS A 381 2.91 -6.97 -11.36
N GLN A 382 2.83 -7.00 -10.02
CA GLN A 382 3.99 -6.85 -9.13
C GLN A 382 4.97 -8.02 -9.27
N LYS A 383 4.49 -9.27 -9.30
CA LYS A 383 5.34 -10.44 -9.54
C LYS A 383 6.07 -10.35 -10.88
N LEU A 384 5.38 -9.94 -11.94
CA LEU A 384 5.97 -9.75 -13.25
C LEU A 384 7.01 -8.62 -13.23
N ALA A 385 6.68 -7.45 -12.64
CA ALA A 385 7.58 -6.30 -12.57
C ALA A 385 8.88 -6.63 -11.81
N PHE A 386 8.77 -7.33 -10.68
CA PHE A 386 9.94 -7.81 -9.95
C PHE A 386 10.77 -8.78 -10.79
N SER A 387 10.13 -9.79 -11.39
CA SER A 387 10.83 -10.80 -12.18
C SER A 387 11.54 -10.20 -13.40
N VAL A 388 10.92 -9.23 -14.05
CA VAL A 388 11.52 -8.46 -15.15
C VAL A 388 12.72 -7.61 -14.65
N SER A 389 12.63 -7.02 -13.48
CA SER A 389 13.72 -6.19 -12.90
C SER A 389 14.99 -7.00 -12.59
N ILE A 390 14.87 -8.32 -12.39
CA ILE A 390 16.00 -9.23 -12.12
C ILE A 390 16.31 -10.18 -13.28
N PHE A 391 15.64 -10.04 -14.43
CA PHE A 391 15.71 -10.97 -15.54
C PHE A 391 17.11 -11.10 -16.16
N HIS A 392 17.88 -10.01 -16.14
CA HIS A 392 19.28 -9.94 -16.60
C HIS A 392 20.30 -10.34 -15.52
N GLU A 393 19.83 -10.86 -14.34
CA GLU A 393 20.66 -11.33 -13.23
C GLU A 393 21.62 -10.26 -12.68
N PRO A 394 21.10 -9.11 -12.23
CA PRO A 394 21.91 -8.03 -11.68
C PRO A 394 22.56 -8.42 -10.34
N GLY A 395 23.68 -7.78 -9.99
CA GLY A 395 24.31 -7.95 -8.67
C GLY A 395 23.47 -7.41 -7.51
N ILE A 396 22.58 -6.43 -7.80
CA ILE A 396 21.65 -5.83 -6.85
C ILE A 396 20.35 -5.41 -7.54
N VAL A 397 19.22 -5.54 -6.83
CA VAL A 397 17.92 -4.99 -7.25
C VAL A 397 17.41 -3.97 -6.22
N PHE A 398 16.95 -2.84 -6.72
CA PHE A 398 16.29 -1.79 -5.93
C PHE A 398 14.78 -1.89 -6.09
N LEU A 399 14.06 -1.98 -4.99
CA LEU A 399 12.61 -2.13 -4.93
C LEU A 399 12.00 -0.96 -4.15
N ASP A 400 11.25 -0.09 -4.83
CA ASP A 400 10.63 1.08 -4.20
C ASP A 400 9.18 0.78 -3.84
N GLU A 401 8.92 0.47 -2.56
CA GLU A 401 7.61 0.08 -2.01
C GLU A 401 6.90 -1.02 -2.83
N PRO A 402 7.57 -2.16 -3.10
CA PRO A 402 7.16 -3.10 -4.13
C PRO A 402 5.87 -3.86 -3.82
N ALA A 403 5.53 -4.02 -2.55
CA ALA A 403 4.33 -4.73 -2.08
C ALA A 403 3.20 -3.77 -1.69
N GLY A 404 3.29 -2.50 -2.11
CA GLY A 404 2.25 -1.51 -1.86
C GLY A 404 0.92 -1.89 -2.50
N GLY A 405 -0.14 -1.91 -1.69
CA GLY A 405 -1.50 -2.07 -2.18
C GLY A 405 -1.96 -3.50 -2.49
N VAL A 406 -1.21 -4.53 -2.11
CA VAL A 406 -1.66 -5.91 -2.23
C VAL A 406 -2.05 -6.50 -0.88
N ASP A 407 -2.92 -7.50 -0.92
CA ASP A 407 -3.35 -8.24 0.26
C ASP A 407 -2.19 -9.01 0.93
N PRO A 408 -2.31 -9.39 2.21
CA PRO A 408 -1.23 -10.05 2.95
C PRO A 408 -0.74 -11.37 2.32
N ALA A 409 -1.63 -12.16 1.70
CA ALA A 409 -1.24 -13.43 1.09
C ALA A 409 -0.41 -13.20 -0.18
N THR A 410 -0.83 -12.27 -1.02
CA THR A 410 -0.10 -11.85 -2.24
C THR A 410 1.25 -11.21 -1.87
N ARG A 411 1.29 -10.35 -0.84
CA ARG A 411 2.52 -9.75 -0.31
C ARG A 411 3.52 -10.82 0.09
N ARG A 412 3.07 -11.84 0.79
CA ARG A 412 3.93 -12.94 1.21
C ARG A 412 4.50 -13.75 0.06
N GLN A 413 3.68 -14.05 -0.96
CA GLN A 413 4.18 -14.70 -2.18
C GLN A 413 5.22 -13.85 -2.89
N PHE A 414 5.08 -12.52 -2.84
CA PHE A 414 6.07 -11.60 -3.38
C PHE A 414 7.39 -11.65 -2.58
N TRP A 415 7.32 -11.68 -1.25
CA TRP A 415 8.51 -11.84 -0.40
C TRP A 415 9.22 -13.18 -0.61
N GLN A 416 8.49 -14.25 -0.97
CA GLN A 416 9.12 -15.52 -1.35
C GLN A 416 9.99 -15.35 -2.61
N LEU A 417 9.52 -14.57 -3.60
CA LEU A 417 10.33 -14.28 -4.79
C LEU A 417 11.59 -13.47 -4.45
N ILE A 418 11.51 -12.55 -3.48
CA ILE A 418 12.66 -11.80 -2.96
C ILE A 418 13.68 -12.76 -2.32
N TYR A 419 13.23 -13.67 -1.46
CA TYR A 419 14.11 -14.69 -0.86
C TYR A 419 14.77 -15.58 -1.90
N ASP A 420 14.00 -16.06 -2.87
CA ASP A 420 14.55 -16.86 -3.98
C ASP A 420 15.62 -16.10 -4.77
N ALA A 421 15.50 -14.79 -4.92
CA ALA A 421 16.49 -13.95 -5.59
C ALA A 421 17.75 -13.78 -4.73
N SER A 422 17.59 -13.51 -3.43
CA SER A 422 18.70 -13.42 -2.47
C SER A 422 19.49 -14.72 -2.38
N GLN A 423 18.83 -15.88 -2.31
CA GLN A 423 19.49 -17.20 -2.32
C GLN A 423 20.32 -17.45 -3.59
N ARG A 424 19.98 -16.81 -4.72
CA ARG A 424 20.77 -16.83 -5.95
C ARG A 424 21.92 -15.83 -5.96
N GLY A 425 22.16 -15.12 -4.85
CA GLY A 425 23.23 -14.13 -4.68
C GLY A 425 22.90 -12.72 -5.16
N ILE A 426 21.63 -12.42 -5.51
CA ILE A 426 21.18 -11.08 -5.85
C ILE A 426 20.96 -10.31 -4.55
N THR A 427 21.66 -9.21 -4.35
CA THR A 427 21.43 -8.29 -3.23
C THR A 427 20.10 -7.56 -3.42
N VAL A 428 19.33 -7.40 -2.37
CA VAL A 428 18.02 -6.72 -2.46
C VAL A 428 18.02 -5.48 -1.56
N PHE A 429 17.81 -4.32 -2.16
CA PHE A 429 17.58 -3.07 -1.44
C PHE A 429 16.10 -2.70 -1.58
N VAL A 430 15.34 -2.79 -0.49
CA VAL A 430 13.88 -2.57 -0.50
C VAL A 430 13.51 -1.37 0.36
N THR A 431 12.78 -0.40 -0.22
CA THR A 431 12.12 0.62 0.60
C THR A 431 10.72 0.16 0.96
N THR A 432 10.31 0.41 2.18
CA THR A 432 8.95 0.15 2.62
C THR A 432 8.53 1.09 3.73
N HIS A 433 7.24 1.29 3.87
CA HIS A 433 6.61 1.91 5.03
C HIS A 433 5.79 0.88 5.84
N TYR A 434 5.82 -0.41 5.44
CA TYR A 434 5.19 -1.52 6.15
C TYR A 434 6.17 -2.10 7.16
N MET A 435 5.86 -1.98 8.45
CA MET A 435 6.78 -2.42 9.50
C MET A 435 6.81 -3.94 9.68
N ASP A 436 5.76 -4.64 9.26
CA ASP A 436 5.75 -6.10 9.17
C ASP A 436 6.75 -6.64 8.13
N GLU A 437 7.02 -5.87 7.06
CA GLU A 437 8.04 -6.21 6.07
C GLU A 437 9.46 -6.08 6.60
N ALA A 438 9.68 -5.26 7.63
CA ALA A 438 10.97 -5.14 8.30
C ALA A 438 11.46 -6.49 8.86
N GLU A 439 10.53 -7.32 9.35
CA GLU A 439 10.84 -8.64 9.93
C GLU A 439 11.36 -9.63 8.86
N TYR A 440 11.16 -9.33 7.57
CA TYR A 440 11.63 -10.15 6.45
C TYR A 440 13.04 -9.76 5.97
N CYS A 441 13.58 -8.63 6.42
CA CYS A 441 14.91 -8.15 6.04
C CYS A 441 16.01 -8.70 6.97
N ASP A 442 17.22 -8.89 6.42
CA ASP A 442 18.39 -9.26 7.22
C ASP A 442 18.83 -8.11 8.11
N ARG A 443 18.94 -6.91 7.53
CA ARG A 443 19.16 -5.65 8.25
C ARG A 443 18.25 -4.57 7.70
N ILE A 444 18.00 -3.61 8.56
CA ILE A 444 17.16 -2.46 8.23
C ILE A 444 17.79 -1.15 8.68
N SER A 445 17.49 -0.10 7.95
CA SER A 445 17.76 1.28 8.29
C SER A 445 16.44 2.04 8.43
N ILE A 446 16.27 2.78 9.53
CA ILE A 446 15.08 3.60 9.78
C ILE A 446 15.42 5.05 9.51
N MET A 447 14.78 5.61 8.48
CA MET A 447 14.97 6.99 8.05
C MET A 447 13.85 7.89 8.57
N VAL A 448 14.22 9.00 9.22
CA VAL A 448 13.29 10.01 9.73
C VAL A 448 13.89 11.39 9.44
N ASP A 449 13.11 12.28 8.84
CA ASP A 449 13.50 13.65 8.48
C ASP A 449 14.86 13.73 7.76
N GLY A 450 15.07 12.89 6.76
CA GLY A 450 16.30 12.86 5.96
C GLY A 450 17.49 12.16 6.61
N LYS A 451 17.40 11.68 7.86
CA LYS A 451 18.50 11.08 8.64
C LYS A 451 18.22 9.63 8.99
N ILE A 452 19.27 8.81 9.07
CA ILE A 452 19.19 7.47 9.65
C ILE A 452 19.16 7.58 11.17
N LYS A 453 18.11 7.08 11.81
CA LYS A 453 17.91 7.11 13.27
C LYS A 453 18.16 5.77 13.95
N GLY A 454 18.18 4.69 13.20
CA GLY A 454 18.50 3.35 13.68
C GLY A 454 18.89 2.47 12.51
N MET A 455 19.85 1.57 12.73
CA MET A 455 20.27 0.57 11.75
C MET A 455 20.74 -0.70 12.49
N GLY A 456 20.31 -1.85 12.01
CA GLY A 456 20.63 -3.16 12.58
C GLY A 456 19.65 -4.24 12.12
N THR A 457 19.74 -5.44 12.66
CA THR A 457 18.71 -6.46 12.47
C THR A 457 17.43 -6.05 13.19
N PRO A 458 16.23 -6.55 12.77
CA PRO A 458 14.98 -6.26 13.46
C PRO A 458 15.06 -6.51 14.97
N ASP A 459 15.67 -7.63 15.39
CA ASP A 459 15.82 -7.98 16.81
C ASP A 459 16.78 -7.08 17.58
N GLU A 460 17.84 -6.61 16.94
CA GLU A 460 18.76 -5.62 17.54
C GLU A 460 18.04 -4.31 17.79
N LEU A 461 17.25 -3.84 16.83
CA LEU A 461 16.52 -2.59 16.96
C LEU A 461 15.41 -2.68 18.00
N LYS A 462 14.63 -3.77 18.03
CA LYS A 462 13.63 -4.00 19.10
C LYS A 462 14.28 -3.94 20.49
N ARG A 463 15.42 -4.56 20.65
CA ARG A 463 16.20 -4.52 21.92
C ARG A 463 16.77 -3.15 22.23
N ALA A 464 17.40 -2.49 21.24
CA ALA A 464 18.04 -1.18 21.43
C ALA A 464 17.05 -0.09 21.85
N PHE A 465 15.82 -0.14 21.33
CA PHE A 465 14.77 0.84 21.66
C PHE A 465 13.78 0.33 22.71
N ASN A 466 14.00 -0.88 23.26
CA ASN A 466 13.13 -1.52 24.27
C ASN A 466 11.66 -1.54 23.82
N GLN A 467 11.41 -2.01 22.59
CA GLN A 467 10.07 -2.06 21.98
C GLN A 467 9.71 -3.53 21.63
N PRO A 468 8.39 -3.88 21.68
CA PRO A 468 7.95 -5.26 21.44
C PRO A 468 8.02 -5.69 19.97
N ASP A 469 7.88 -4.75 19.04
CA ASP A 469 7.83 -4.98 17.59
C ASP A 469 8.34 -3.76 16.81
N MET A 470 8.46 -3.90 15.50
CA MET A 470 8.98 -2.85 14.62
C MET A 470 8.04 -1.66 14.44
N ASP A 471 6.71 -1.84 14.57
CA ASP A 471 5.75 -0.74 14.55
C ASP A 471 5.96 0.21 15.74
N HIS A 472 6.21 -0.35 16.91
CA HIS A 472 6.52 0.44 18.11
C HIS A 472 7.89 1.13 18.00
N VAL A 473 8.92 0.45 17.46
CA VAL A 473 10.24 1.07 17.20
C VAL A 473 10.07 2.26 16.27
N PHE A 474 9.38 2.09 15.16
CA PHE A 474 9.17 3.16 14.19
C PHE A 474 8.38 4.32 14.78
N THR A 475 7.27 4.03 15.46
CA THR A 475 6.43 5.06 16.11
C THR A 475 7.21 5.85 17.15
N TYR A 476 8.06 5.18 17.94
CA TYR A 476 8.93 5.82 18.92
C TYR A 476 9.91 6.80 18.25
N LEU A 477 10.61 6.37 17.20
CA LEU A 477 11.56 7.21 16.46
C LEU A 477 10.87 8.35 15.70
N ALA A 478 9.73 8.10 15.08
CA ALA A 478 8.97 9.10 14.34
C ALA A 478 8.43 10.22 15.27
N ARG A 479 8.03 9.90 16.51
CA ARG A 479 7.57 10.88 17.48
C ARG A 479 8.68 11.79 18.03
N GLN A 480 9.93 11.33 18.01
CA GLN A 480 11.08 12.14 18.42
C GLN A 480 11.54 13.11 17.33
N ALA A 481 11.05 12.94 16.10
CA ALA A 481 11.34 13.86 15.02
C ALA A 481 10.65 15.20 15.27
N LYS A 482 11.42 16.26 15.40
CA LYS A 482 10.89 17.61 15.28
C LYS A 482 10.65 17.83 13.78
N ARG A 483 9.41 17.76 13.34
CA ARG A 483 9.02 18.24 12.01
C ARG A 483 9.38 19.73 11.95
N SER A 484 10.55 20.04 11.41
CA SER A 484 10.91 21.40 11.04
C SER A 484 10.13 21.74 9.77
N GLY A 485 8.92 22.28 9.92
CA GLY A 485 8.12 22.73 8.79
C GLY A 485 6.61 22.64 8.92
N ASP A 486 6.06 22.37 10.11
CA ASP A 486 4.63 22.53 10.41
C ASP A 486 4.34 23.86 11.12
#